data_dca17ca160166c7bdc1f6c48b4fa8bfe
#
_entry.id   dca17ca160166c7bdc1f6c48b4fa8bfe
#
_cell.length_a   1.000
_cell.length_b   1.000
_cell.length_c   1.000
_cell.angle_alpha   90.00
_cell.angle_beta   90.00
_cell.angle_gamma   90.00
#
_symmetry.space_group_name_H-M   'P 1'
#
loop_
_entity.id
_entity.type
_entity.pdbx_description
1 polymer ?
#
loop_
_entity_poly.entity_id
_entity_poly.type
_entity_poly.pdbx_seq_one_letter_code
_entity_poly.pdbx_strand_id
1 'polypeptide(L)'
;MQQRFFYHSFPRRGLDHGDVNHKGLAVLTSIAKSGLLLTPERTEWSEFLQDGKRSKPVEVFQKRICFTELAQHELEAHAKVFGPFALEFSIENLRLLGAIPVFYMPPPGCEERALEGVAAALISRLA
;
A
#
# COMPACT_ATOMS: atom_id res chain seq x y z
N MET A 1 13.50 21.00 11.32
CA MET A 1 12.67 19.78 11.13
C MET A 1 12.65 19.44 9.67
N GLN A 2 13.03 18.22 9.30
CA GLN A 2 13.06 17.80 7.92
C GLN A 2 11.63 17.55 7.41
N GLN A 3 11.28 18.16 6.28
CA GLN A 3 9.97 17.99 5.67
C GLN A 3 9.83 16.57 5.10
N ARG A 4 8.71 15.92 5.39
CA ARG A 4 8.39 14.57 4.91
C ARG A 4 7.12 14.63 4.06
N PHE A 5 7.14 13.86 2.99
CA PHE A 5 6.01 13.69 2.09
C PHE A 5 5.68 12.23 1.90
N PHE A 6 4.57 11.97 1.27
CA PHE A 6 4.11 10.63 0.93
C PHE A 6 4.30 10.37 -0.55
N TYR A 7 4.90 9.23 -0.86
CA TYR A 7 5.29 8.89 -2.23
C TYR A 7 4.69 7.58 -2.67
N HIS A 8 4.27 7.55 -3.93
CA HIS A 8 3.96 6.33 -4.65
C HIS A 8 4.91 6.21 -5.83
N SER A 9 5.82 5.25 -5.78
CA SER A 9 6.86 5.05 -6.81
C SER A 9 6.44 3.98 -7.82
N PHE A 10 6.87 4.16 -9.06
CA PHE A 10 6.54 3.29 -10.19
C PHE A 10 7.58 3.41 -11.33
N PRO A 11 7.58 2.50 -12.32
CA PRO A 11 6.99 1.19 -12.26
C PRO A 11 7.81 0.27 -11.36
N ARG A 12 7.15 -0.69 -10.73
CA ARG A 12 7.87 -1.68 -9.94
C ARG A 12 8.83 -2.46 -10.85
N ARG A 13 10.08 -2.63 -10.43
CA ARG A 13 11.05 -3.43 -11.16
C ARG A 13 10.61 -4.89 -11.12
N GLY A 14 10.19 -5.42 -12.25
CA GLY A 14 9.84 -6.83 -12.42
C GLY A 14 11.03 -7.64 -12.94
N LEU A 15 10.77 -8.92 -13.15
CA LEU A 15 11.73 -9.85 -13.80
C LEU A 15 11.96 -9.49 -15.29
N ASP A 16 11.12 -8.63 -15.83
CA ASP A 16 11.18 -8.19 -17.20
C ASP A 16 12.17 -7.02 -17.32
N HIS A 17 13.29 -7.25 -17.99
CA HIS A 17 14.37 -6.30 -18.19
C HIS A 17 14.05 -5.19 -19.22
N GLY A 18 12.77 -4.91 -19.44
CA GLY A 18 12.35 -3.84 -20.33
C GLY A 18 12.78 -2.45 -19.84
N ASP A 19 12.73 -1.46 -20.72
CA ASP A 19 13.07 -0.08 -20.41
C ASP A 19 12.13 0.50 -19.33
N VAL A 20 12.59 0.51 -18.10
CA VAL A 20 11.87 1.01 -16.92
C VAL A 20 11.50 2.49 -17.07
N ASN A 21 12.38 3.28 -17.68
CA ASN A 21 12.14 4.70 -17.90
C ASN A 21 11.01 4.93 -18.90
N HIS A 22 10.98 4.15 -19.97
CA HIS A 22 9.90 4.23 -20.97
C HIS A 22 8.54 3.82 -20.37
N LYS A 23 8.51 2.73 -19.62
CA LYS A 23 7.32 2.26 -18.91
C LYS A 23 6.83 3.29 -17.88
N GLY A 24 7.73 3.86 -17.10
CA GLY A 24 7.41 4.88 -16.11
C GLY A 24 6.85 6.14 -16.74
N LEU A 25 7.42 6.60 -17.85
CA LEU A 25 6.92 7.75 -18.58
C LEU A 25 5.52 7.49 -19.15
N ALA A 26 5.27 6.29 -19.68
CA ALA A 26 3.94 5.90 -20.18
C ALA A 26 2.89 5.92 -19.06
N VAL A 27 3.23 5.40 -17.88
CA VAL A 27 2.35 5.43 -16.70
C VAL A 27 2.09 6.88 -16.27
N LEU A 28 3.12 7.70 -16.16
CA LEU A 28 3.00 9.11 -15.79
C LEU A 28 2.10 9.87 -16.77
N THR A 29 2.28 9.64 -18.07
CA THR A 29 1.44 10.24 -19.11
C THR A 29 -0.02 9.80 -18.97
N SER A 30 -0.26 8.54 -18.69
CA SER A 30 -1.60 7.99 -18.43
C SER A 30 -2.26 8.63 -17.21
N ILE A 31 -1.51 8.79 -16.12
CA ILE A 31 -1.99 9.47 -14.91
C ILE A 31 -2.35 10.93 -15.20
N ALA A 32 -1.53 11.63 -15.98
CA ALA A 32 -1.79 13.02 -16.36
C ALA A 32 -3.08 13.17 -17.19
N LYS A 33 -3.41 12.18 -18.01
CA LYS A 33 -4.63 12.19 -18.86
C LYS A 33 -5.88 11.74 -18.13
N SER A 34 -5.79 10.70 -17.32
CA SER A 34 -6.95 9.98 -16.77
C SER A 34 -7.06 10.08 -15.26
N GLY A 35 -6.09 10.68 -14.59
CA GLY A 35 -5.97 10.68 -13.14
C GLY A 35 -5.38 9.38 -12.60
N LEU A 36 -5.17 9.35 -11.29
CA LEU A 36 -4.63 8.18 -10.60
C LEU A 36 -5.73 7.14 -10.39
N LEU A 37 -5.58 5.99 -11.01
CA LEU A 37 -6.54 4.90 -10.91
C LEU A 37 -6.16 3.95 -9.77
N LEU A 38 -7.14 3.62 -8.94
CA LEU A 38 -7.00 2.58 -7.93
C LEU A 38 -7.23 1.22 -8.57
N THR A 39 -6.19 0.39 -8.61
CA THR A 39 -6.29 -0.95 -9.20
C THR A 39 -6.97 -1.91 -8.23
N PRO A 40 -7.98 -2.69 -8.68
CA PRO A 40 -8.56 -3.71 -7.83
C PRO A 40 -7.55 -4.82 -7.56
N GLU A 41 -7.41 -5.17 -6.29
CA GLU A 41 -6.56 -6.26 -5.85
C GLU A 41 -7.39 -7.29 -5.10
N ARG A 42 -7.18 -8.56 -5.42
CA ARG A 42 -7.82 -9.68 -4.75
C ARG A 42 -7.05 -10.00 -3.48
N THR A 43 -7.76 -10.01 -2.36
CA THR A 43 -7.21 -10.37 -1.06
C THR A 43 -8.08 -11.48 -0.45
N GLU A 44 -7.46 -12.51 0.10
CA GLU A 44 -8.16 -13.54 0.86
C GLU A 44 -8.11 -13.20 2.35
N TRP A 45 -9.25 -13.26 2.99
CA TRP A 45 -9.40 -13.06 4.42
C TRP A 45 -9.95 -14.31 5.07
N SER A 46 -9.32 -14.76 6.16
CA SER A 46 -9.84 -15.84 7.00
C SER A 46 -9.65 -15.50 8.47
N GLU A 47 -10.62 -15.88 9.29
CA GLU A 47 -10.57 -15.68 10.74
C GLU A 47 -10.27 -16.98 11.46
N PHE A 48 -9.63 -16.88 12.63
CA PHE A 48 -9.52 -18.00 13.55
C PHE A 48 -10.83 -18.14 14.32
N LEU A 49 -11.41 -19.33 14.27
CA LEU A 49 -12.58 -19.68 15.07
C LEU A 49 -12.16 -20.04 16.49
N GLN A 50 -13.11 -20.03 17.44
CA GLN A 50 -12.85 -20.35 18.85
C GLN A 50 -12.27 -21.76 19.06
N ASP A 51 -12.51 -22.68 18.14
CA ASP A 51 -11.96 -24.05 18.16
C ASP A 51 -10.52 -24.14 17.60
N GLY A 52 -9.90 -23.02 17.27
CA GLY A 52 -8.56 -22.94 16.68
C GLY A 52 -8.48 -23.27 15.19
N LYS A 53 -9.60 -23.54 14.54
CA LYS A 53 -9.67 -23.73 13.10
C LYS A 53 -9.85 -22.40 12.38
N ARG A 54 -9.38 -22.36 11.12
CA ARG A 54 -9.64 -21.20 10.26
C ARG A 54 -11.02 -21.30 9.62
N SER A 55 -11.72 -20.19 9.58
CA SER A 55 -12.92 -20.05 8.75
C SER A 55 -12.59 -20.26 7.27
N LYS A 56 -13.59 -20.51 6.43
CA LYS A 56 -13.41 -20.48 4.98
C LYS A 56 -12.86 -19.13 4.56
N PRO A 57 -11.83 -19.08 3.70
CA PRO A 57 -11.33 -17.82 3.18
C PRO A 57 -12.43 -17.10 2.38
N VAL A 58 -12.58 -15.81 2.65
CA VAL A 58 -13.46 -14.92 1.90
C VAL A 58 -12.61 -14.09 0.96
N GLU A 59 -12.96 -14.05 -0.31
CA GLU A 59 -12.30 -13.18 -1.27
C GLU A 59 -12.84 -11.77 -1.14
N VAL A 60 -11.93 -10.82 -0.98
CA VAL A 60 -12.24 -9.39 -0.94
C VAL A 60 -11.50 -8.71 -2.07
N PHE A 61 -12.23 -7.95 -2.88
CA PHE A 61 -11.64 -7.09 -3.91
C PHE A 61 -11.54 -5.67 -3.37
N GLN A 62 -10.32 -5.19 -3.25
CA GLN A 62 -10.05 -3.84 -2.79
C GLN A 62 -9.35 -3.04 -3.87
N LYS A 63 -9.87 -1.86 -4.16
CA LYS A 63 -9.17 -0.88 -4.99
C LYS A 63 -8.30 -0.04 -4.08
N ARG A 64 -6.99 -0.21 -4.18
CA ARG A 64 -6.06 0.48 -3.30
C ARG A 64 -4.80 0.93 -4.03
N ILE A 65 -4.19 1.94 -3.46
CA ILE A 65 -2.84 2.38 -3.78
C ILE A 65 -2.14 2.68 -2.45
N CYS A 66 -0.87 2.32 -2.35
CA CYS A 66 -0.09 2.54 -1.15
C CYS A 66 0.88 3.69 -1.34
N PHE A 67 1.04 4.47 -0.27
CA PHE A 67 2.01 5.56 -0.19
C PHE A 67 2.98 5.31 0.95
N THR A 68 4.23 5.70 0.76
CA THR A 68 5.27 5.60 1.78
C THR A 68 5.71 7.00 2.20
N GLU A 69 5.74 7.26 3.50
CA GLU A 69 6.29 8.50 4.05
C GLU A 69 7.80 8.47 4.02
N LEU A 70 8.40 9.45 3.32
CA LEU A 70 9.85 9.55 3.15
C LEU A 70 10.33 10.98 3.30
N ALA A 71 11.54 11.13 3.82
CA ALA A 71 12.31 12.35 3.64
C ALA A 71 12.97 12.34 2.26
N GLN A 72 13.31 13.51 1.74
CA GLN A 72 13.84 13.64 0.39
C GLN A 72 15.10 12.79 0.14
N HIS A 73 15.99 12.68 1.13
CA HIS A 73 17.22 11.88 1.01
C HIS A 73 16.98 10.36 0.96
N GLU A 74 15.80 9.89 1.34
CA GLU A 74 15.42 8.48 1.30
C GLU A 74 14.88 8.02 -0.05
N LEU A 75 14.56 8.97 -0.94
CA LEU A 75 13.93 8.69 -2.24
C LEU A 75 14.82 7.84 -3.16
N GLU A 76 16.11 8.05 -3.16
CA GLU A 76 17.01 7.30 -4.02
C GLU A 76 17.01 5.80 -3.68
N ALA A 77 17.10 5.47 -2.41
CA ALA A 77 17.05 4.07 -1.95
C ALA A 77 15.69 3.44 -2.25
N HIS A 78 14.61 4.18 -2.05
CA HIS A 78 13.25 3.73 -2.33
C HIS A 78 13.04 3.50 -3.84
N ALA A 79 13.57 4.37 -4.68
CA ALA A 79 13.47 4.25 -6.14
C ALA A 79 14.16 2.99 -6.69
N LYS A 80 15.23 2.53 -6.06
CA LYS A 80 15.91 1.29 -6.45
C LYS A 80 15.02 0.06 -6.35
N VAL A 81 14.06 0.08 -5.41
CA VAL A 81 13.14 -1.04 -5.16
C VAL A 81 11.82 -0.86 -5.90
N PHE A 82 11.24 0.34 -5.84
CA PHE A 82 9.85 0.57 -6.26
C PHE A 82 9.71 1.33 -7.59
N GLY A 83 10.79 1.82 -8.14
CA GLY A 83 10.81 2.49 -9.44
C GLY A 83 11.32 3.92 -9.41
N PRO A 84 11.80 4.42 -10.57
CA PRO A 84 12.47 5.72 -10.65
C PRO A 84 11.53 6.92 -10.72
N PHE A 85 10.23 6.69 -10.94
CA PHE A 85 9.21 7.75 -10.95
C PHE A 85 8.43 7.71 -9.65
N ALA A 86 7.98 8.86 -9.18
CA ALA A 86 7.13 8.93 -8.00
C ALA A 86 6.12 10.07 -8.09
N LEU A 87 4.95 9.84 -7.49
CA LEU A 87 4.00 10.89 -7.15
C LEU A 87 4.23 11.31 -5.71
N GLU A 88 4.28 12.60 -5.47
CA GLU A 88 4.48 13.20 -4.15
C GLU A 88 3.19 13.84 -3.66
N PHE A 89 2.82 13.57 -2.41
CA PHE A 89 1.64 14.14 -1.77
C PHE A 89 1.98 14.65 -0.37
N SER A 90 1.34 15.74 0.03
CA SER A 90 1.29 16.13 1.44
C SER A 90 0.31 15.23 2.21
N ILE A 91 0.49 15.13 3.53
CA ILE A 91 -0.44 14.37 4.37
C ILE A 91 -1.85 14.97 4.34
N GLU A 92 -1.97 16.28 4.26
CA GLU A 92 -3.24 16.97 4.17
C GLU A 92 -4.02 16.57 2.92
N ASN A 93 -3.34 16.54 1.77
CA ASN A 93 -3.96 16.12 0.51
C ASN A 93 -4.39 14.65 0.54
N LEU A 94 -3.57 13.77 1.11
CA LEU A 94 -3.94 12.36 1.24
C LEU A 94 -5.16 12.17 2.15
N ARG A 95 -5.24 12.91 3.26
CA ARG A 95 -6.42 12.88 4.15
C ARG A 95 -7.69 13.33 3.44
N LEU A 96 -7.60 14.39 2.64
CA LEU A 96 -8.73 14.87 1.83
C LEU A 96 -9.19 13.83 0.80
N LEU A 97 -8.27 13.02 0.29
CA LEU A 97 -8.57 11.92 -0.63
C LEU A 97 -9.07 10.66 0.08
N GLY A 98 -9.13 10.66 1.42
CA GLY A 98 -9.62 9.51 2.20
C GLY A 98 -8.57 8.46 2.51
N ALA A 99 -7.28 8.80 2.42
CA ALA A 99 -6.22 7.87 2.79
C ALA A 99 -6.23 7.56 4.29
N ILE A 100 -5.96 6.30 4.62
CA ILE A 100 -5.87 5.81 6.00
C ILE A 100 -4.51 5.16 6.25
N PRO A 101 -4.02 5.16 7.50
CA PRO A 101 -2.80 4.44 7.86
C PRO A 101 -2.91 2.95 7.59
N VAL A 102 -1.78 2.32 7.23
CA VAL A 102 -1.69 0.86 7.12
C VAL A 102 -1.36 0.26 8.48
N PHE A 103 -2.14 -0.73 8.88
CA PHE A 103 -1.88 -1.51 10.09
C PHE A 103 -1.33 -2.87 9.67
N TYR A 104 -0.15 -3.20 10.20
CA TYR A 104 0.46 -4.51 9.99
C TYR A 104 0.06 -5.43 11.11
N MET A 105 -0.57 -6.55 10.76
CA MET A 105 -0.93 -7.59 11.71
C MET A 105 0.09 -8.72 11.66
N PRO A 106 0.52 -9.25 12.81
CA PRO A 106 1.42 -10.39 12.81
C PRO A 106 0.74 -11.62 12.18
N PRO A 107 1.52 -12.51 11.56
CA PRO A 107 0.97 -13.72 10.96
C PRO A 107 0.33 -14.61 12.01
N PRO A 108 -0.68 -15.41 11.64
CA PRO A 108 -1.35 -16.33 12.53
C PRO A 108 -0.37 -17.33 13.16
N GLY A 109 -0.47 -17.54 14.46
CA GLY A 109 0.40 -18.46 15.21
C GLY A 109 1.57 -17.78 15.95
N CYS A 110 1.78 -16.47 15.78
CA CYS A 110 2.69 -15.70 16.62
C CYS A 110 2.13 -15.53 18.04
N GLU A 111 3.03 -15.35 19.02
CA GLU A 111 2.65 -15.04 20.40
C GLU A 111 1.92 -13.69 20.55
N GLU A 112 1.92 -12.89 19.51
CA GLU A 112 1.33 -11.55 19.44
C GLU A 112 -0.16 -11.53 19.04
N ARG A 113 -0.88 -12.63 19.23
CA ARG A 113 -2.32 -12.74 18.91
C ARG A 113 -3.19 -11.68 19.56
N ALA A 114 -2.78 -11.18 20.72
CA ALA A 114 -3.49 -10.10 21.40
C ALA A 114 -3.47 -8.79 20.58
N LEU A 115 -2.36 -8.49 19.90
CA LEU A 115 -2.23 -7.33 19.02
C LEU A 115 -3.06 -7.51 17.74
N GLU A 116 -3.17 -8.73 17.22
CA GLU A 116 -4.01 -9.06 16.07
C GLU A 116 -5.48 -8.73 16.35
N GLY A 117 -5.97 -9.11 17.52
CA GLY A 117 -7.34 -8.81 17.94
C GLY A 117 -7.60 -7.29 18.07
N VAL A 118 -6.65 -6.55 18.63
CA VAL A 118 -6.73 -5.09 18.75
C VAL A 118 -6.72 -4.43 17.37
N ALA A 119 -5.84 -4.86 16.49
CA ALA A 119 -5.75 -4.33 15.12
C ALA A 119 -7.05 -4.59 14.34
N ALA A 120 -7.61 -5.80 14.43
CA ALA A 120 -8.87 -6.14 13.79
C ALA A 120 -10.04 -5.31 14.34
N ALA A 121 -10.09 -5.07 15.64
CA ALA A 121 -11.10 -4.22 16.28
C ALA A 121 -10.99 -2.76 15.82
N LEU A 122 -9.77 -2.23 15.67
CA LEU A 122 -9.54 -0.88 15.14
C LEU A 122 -9.99 -0.75 13.68
N ILE A 123 -9.62 -1.71 12.85
CA ILE A 123 -10.01 -1.73 11.43
C ILE A 123 -11.53 -1.78 11.28
N SER A 124 -12.22 -2.59 12.06
CA SER A 124 -13.69 -2.69 12.01
C SER A 124 -14.41 -1.40 12.41
N ARG A 125 -13.78 -0.56 13.21
CA ARG A 125 -14.31 0.77 13.56
C ARG A 125 -14.05 1.83 12.52
N LEU A 126 -13.06 1.62 11.65
CA LEU A 126 -12.71 2.55 10.58
C LEU A 126 -13.47 2.26 9.27
N ALA A 127 -14.08 1.10 9.19
CA ALA A 127 -14.82 0.67 8.00
C ALA A 127 -16.21 1.33 7.88
#